data_f18b0583fe08b2ba4d350015235d074a
#
_entry.id   f18b0583fe08b2ba4d350015235d074a
#
_cell.length_a   1.000
_cell.length_b   1.000
_cell.length_c   1.000
_cell.angle_alpha   90.00
_cell.angle_beta   90.00
_cell.angle_gamma   90.00
#
_symmetry.space_group_name_H-M   'P 1'
#
loop_
_entity.id
_entity.type
_entity.pdbx_description
1 polymer ?
#
loop_
_entity_poly.entity_id
_entity_poly.type
_entity_poly.pdbx_seq_one_letter_code
_entity_poly.pdbx_strand_id
1 'polypeptide(L)'
;MAKTEPNHSDFRPLPATIAVLIGVAIWCLPQPTSVSDEGWLMLALFVGTIAAIIGKAMPLGAISIIAVILVAISHVTSPDPAITIKNALSSFSNPLIWLIAVAIMMSRGLIKTGLGARIGYYAISLFGKRTLGIGYSLALAELILAPV
;
A
#
# COMPACT_ATOMS: atom_id res chain seq x y z
N MET A 1 -34.32 -5.29 3.32
CA MET A 1 -33.41 -6.01 2.41
C MET A 1 -31.97 -5.66 2.78
N ALA A 2 -31.30 -6.51 3.53
CA ALA A 2 -29.90 -6.32 3.90
C ALA A 2 -29.04 -6.58 2.66
N LYS A 3 -28.39 -5.53 2.16
CA LYS A 3 -27.40 -5.62 1.11
C LYS A 3 -26.18 -6.32 1.71
N THR A 4 -26.02 -7.60 1.39
CA THR A 4 -24.83 -8.36 1.74
C THR A 4 -23.63 -7.65 1.11
N GLU A 5 -22.84 -6.98 1.93
CA GLU A 5 -21.54 -6.45 1.56
C GLU A 5 -20.70 -7.63 1.01
N PRO A 6 -20.05 -7.48 -0.16
CA PRO A 6 -19.18 -8.53 -0.67
C PRO A 6 -18.04 -8.71 0.35
N ASN A 7 -17.96 -9.92 0.88
CA ASN A 7 -16.93 -10.34 1.83
C ASN A 7 -15.55 -10.13 1.16
N HIS A 8 -14.78 -9.15 1.65
CA HIS A 8 -13.46 -8.76 1.12
C HIS A 8 -12.34 -9.79 1.39
N SER A 9 -12.71 -10.98 1.81
CA SER A 9 -11.77 -12.06 2.12
C SER A 9 -11.71 -13.19 1.09
N ASP A 10 -12.31 -13.00 -0.09
CA ASP A 10 -12.31 -14.06 -1.11
C ASP A 10 -10.92 -14.21 -1.75
N PHE A 11 -10.21 -15.25 -1.31
CA PHE A 11 -9.07 -15.79 -2.03
C PHE A 11 -9.56 -16.23 -3.43
N ARG A 12 -9.01 -15.62 -4.45
CA ARG A 12 -9.29 -15.96 -5.85
C ARG A 12 -8.17 -16.85 -6.37
N PRO A 13 -8.39 -18.17 -6.48
CA PRO A 13 -7.34 -19.10 -6.88
C PRO A 13 -6.83 -18.86 -8.31
N LEU A 14 -7.72 -18.52 -9.25
CA LEU A 14 -7.35 -18.25 -10.65
C LEU A 14 -6.33 -17.10 -10.81
N PRO A 15 -6.55 -15.88 -10.31
CA PRO A 15 -5.54 -14.83 -10.39
C PRO A 15 -4.27 -15.16 -9.63
N ALA A 16 -4.37 -15.89 -8.49
CA ALA A 16 -3.22 -16.32 -7.73
C ALA A 16 -2.32 -17.28 -8.52
N THR A 17 -2.92 -18.27 -9.17
CA THR A 17 -2.18 -19.22 -10.03
C THR A 17 -1.54 -18.55 -11.22
N ILE A 18 -2.23 -17.61 -11.87
CA ILE A 18 -1.68 -16.83 -12.99
C ILE A 18 -0.48 -16.00 -12.53
N ALA A 19 -0.58 -15.35 -11.38
CA ALA A 19 0.52 -14.55 -10.83
C ALA A 19 1.76 -15.40 -10.52
N VAL A 20 1.57 -16.57 -9.92
CA VAL A 20 2.65 -17.54 -9.67
C VAL A 20 3.26 -18.04 -10.98
N LEU A 21 2.43 -18.37 -11.96
CA LEU A 21 2.91 -18.82 -13.28
C LEU A 21 3.73 -17.75 -13.99
N ILE A 22 3.33 -16.48 -13.92
CA ILE A 22 4.09 -15.37 -14.48
C ILE A 22 5.46 -15.26 -13.79
N GLY A 23 5.51 -15.31 -12.46
CA GLY A 23 6.76 -15.27 -11.71
C GLY A 23 7.70 -16.43 -12.07
N VAL A 24 7.17 -17.66 -12.11
CA VAL A 24 7.92 -18.87 -12.48
C VAL A 24 8.36 -18.81 -13.95
N ALA A 25 7.53 -18.32 -14.85
CA ALA A 25 7.87 -18.18 -16.26
C ALA A 25 9.08 -17.24 -16.44
N ILE A 26 9.09 -16.11 -15.73
CA ILE A 26 10.24 -15.17 -15.79
C ILE A 26 11.49 -15.83 -15.21
N TRP A 27 11.37 -16.56 -14.11
CA TRP A 27 12.50 -17.26 -13.51
C TRP A 27 13.09 -18.34 -14.42
N CYS A 28 12.24 -19.04 -15.19
CA CYS A 28 12.68 -20.07 -16.16
C CYS A 28 13.22 -19.50 -17.47
N LEU A 29 13.01 -18.21 -17.77
CA LEU A 29 13.60 -17.58 -18.95
C LEU A 29 15.12 -17.41 -18.79
N PRO A 30 15.90 -17.59 -19.87
CA PRO A 30 17.34 -17.35 -19.81
C PRO A 30 17.62 -15.90 -19.45
N GLN A 31 18.42 -15.71 -18.40
CA GLN A 31 18.80 -14.38 -17.92
C GLN A 31 19.72 -13.68 -18.91
N PRO A 32 19.61 -12.37 -19.08
CA PRO A 32 20.59 -11.58 -19.84
C PRO A 32 21.93 -11.61 -19.14
N THR A 33 23.02 -11.67 -19.91
CA THR A 33 24.41 -11.76 -19.41
C THR A 33 24.84 -10.58 -18.52
N SER A 34 24.07 -9.51 -18.48
CA SER A 34 24.35 -8.30 -17.69
C SER A 34 23.64 -8.27 -16.31
N VAL A 35 22.85 -9.27 -15.96
CA VAL A 35 22.08 -9.32 -14.72
C VAL A 35 22.56 -10.50 -13.87
N SER A 36 22.75 -10.30 -12.56
CA SER A 36 23.09 -11.39 -11.64
C SER A 36 21.89 -12.31 -11.39
N ASP A 37 22.16 -13.57 -11.01
CA ASP A 37 21.14 -14.58 -10.70
C ASP A 37 20.16 -14.09 -9.62
N GLU A 38 20.70 -13.43 -8.58
CA GLU A 38 19.92 -12.85 -7.51
C GLU A 38 19.02 -11.71 -8.04
N GLY A 39 19.56 -10.86 -8.93
CA GLY A 39 18.79 -9.76 -9.54
C GLY A 39 17.66 -10.26 -10.41
N TRP A 40 17.88 -11.37 -11.15
CA TRP A 40 16.84 -11.98 -11.98
C TRP A 40 15.73 -12.62 -11.15
N LEU A 41 16.09 -13.31 -10.06
CA LEU A 41 15.11 -13.86 -9.13
C LEU A 41 14.29 -12.76 -8.43
N MET A 42 14.95 -11.65 -8.04
CA MET A 42 14.27 -10.49 -7.46
C MET A 42 13.26 -9.89 -8.43
N LEU A 43 13.60 -9.78 -9.71
CA LEU A 43 12.70 -9.30 -10.76
C LEU A 43 11.51 -10.25 -10.94
N ALA A 44 11.72 -11.56 -10.94
CA ALA A 44 10.65 -12.55 -11.04
C ALA A 44 9.67 -12.43 -9.87
N LEU A 45 10.16 -12.31 -8.64
CA LEU A 45 9.35 -12.09 -7.44
C LEU A 45 8.56 -10.78 -7.51
N PHE A 46 9.21 -9.71 -7.97
CA PHE A 46 8.58 -8.40 -8.10
C PHE A 46 7.42 -8.41 -9.12
N VAL A 47 7.67 -8.93 -10.32
CA VAL A 47 6.63 -9.00 -11.36
C VAL A 47 5.49 -9.94 -10.95
N GLY A 48 5.81 -11.08 -10.33
CA GLY A 48 4.80 -11.99 -9.78
C GLY A 48 3.92 -11.30 -8.72
N THR A 49 4.53 -10.51 -7.84
CA THR A 49 3.80 -9.73 -6.82
C THR A 49 2.88 -8.70 -7.45
N ILE A 50 3.36 -7.94 -8.44
CA ILE A 50 2.54 -6.96 -9.17
C ILE A 50 1.37 -7.66 -9.89
N ALA A 51 1.63 -8.79 -10.54
CA ALA A 51 0.57 -9.57 -11.20
C ALA A 51 -0.50 -10.04 -10.20
N ALA A 52 -0.10 -10.46 -9.00
CA ALA A 52 -1.03 -10.85 -7.93
C ALA A 52 -1.89 -9.66 -7.44
N ILE A 53 -1.30 -8.46 -7.33
CA ILE A 53 -2.01 -7.23 -6.93
C ILE A 53 -3.01 -6.82 -7.99
N ILE A 54 -2.59 -6.77 -9.27
CA ILE A 54 -3.47 -6.39 -10.40
C ILE A 54 -4.60 -7.39 -10.55
N GLY A 55 -4.30 -8.69 -10.42
CA GLY A 55 -5.28 -9.76 -10.48
C GLY A 55 -6.26 -9.79 -9.29
N LYS A 56 -6.01 -8.99 -8.25
CA LYS A 56 -6.79 -9.01 -6.99
C LYS A 56 -6.93 -10.43 -6.43
N ALA A 57 -5.83 -11.17 -6.42
CA ALA A 57 -5.78 -12.56 -5.94
C ALA A 57 -6.14 -12.67 -4.46
N MET A 58 -5.70 -11.70 -3.67
CA MET A 58 -5.93 -11.57 -2.22
C MET A 58 -5.97 -10.09 -1.82
N PRO A 59 -6.38 -9.76 -0.58
CA PRO A 59 -6.23 -8.41 -0.04
C PRO A 59 -4.77 -7.94 -0.13
N LEU A 60 -4.57 -6.67 -0.49
CA LEU A 60 -3.24 -6.07 -0.71
C LEU A 60 -2.25 -6.37 0.42
N GLY A 61 -2.71 -6.28 1.69
CA GLY A 61 -1.88 -6.57 2.85
C GLY A 61 -1.38 -8.01 2.90
N ALA A 62 -2.21 -8.99 2.51
CA ALA A 62 -1.81 -10.40 2.47
C ALA A 62 -0.74 -10.64 1.38
N ILE A 63 -0.93 -10.07 0.18
CA ILE A 63 0.03 -10.18 -0.91
C ILE A 63 1.37 -9.56 -0.51
N SER A 64 1.35 -8.39 0.14
CA SER A 64 2.57 -7.70 0.59
C SER A 64 3.35 -8.50 1.62
N ILE A 65 2.67 -9.11 2.58
CA ILE A 65 3.31 -9.96 3.60
C ILE A 65 3.94 -11.20 2.95
N ILE A 66 3.22 -11.87 2.05
CA ILE A 66 3.72 -13.04 1.32
C ILE A 66 4.94 -12.66 0.49
N ALA A 67 4.92 -11.52 -0.20
CA ALA A 67 6.05 -11.05 -1.00
C ALA A 67 7.29 -10.81 -0.14
N VAL A 68 7.15 -10.16 1.02
CA VAL A 68 8.27 -9.93 1.96
C VAL A 68 8.83 -11.26 2.48
N ILE A 69 7.96 -12.24 2.81
CA ILE A 69 8.38 -13.57 3.26
C ILE A 69 9.13 -14.30 2.13
N LEU A 70 8.63 -14.24 0.90
CA LEU A 70 9.31 -14.86 -0.25
C LEU A 70 10.70 -14.26 -0.48
N VAL A 71 10.85 -12.95 -0.42
CA VAL A 71 12.15 -12.28 -0.51
C VAL A 71 13.07 -12.70 0.65
N ALA A 72 12.53 -12.81 1.86
CA ALA A 72 13.32 -13.22 3.03
C ALA A 72 13.83 -14.66 2.93
N ILE A 73 13.02 -15.59 2.39
CA ILE A 73 13.38 -17.02 2.25
C ILE A 73 14.27 -17.28 1.03
N SER A 74 14.09 -16.51 -0.05
CA SER A 74 14.80 -16.71 -1.32
C SER A 74 16.28 -16.35 -1.29
N HIS A 75 16.79 -15.76 -0.21
CA HIS A 75 18.19 -15.32 -0.04
C HIS A 75 18.70 -14.40 -1.15
N VAL A 76 17.80 -13.68 -1.84
CA VAL A 76 18.10 -12.83 -3.01
C VAL A 76 19.01 -11.65 -2.66
N THR A 77 18.98 -11.16 -1.41
CA THR A 77 19.75 -9.97 -1.02
C THR A 77 21.07 -10.30 -0.34
N SER A 78 21.25 -11.53 0.17
CA SER A 78 22.48 -11.99 0.83
C SER A 78 22.41 -13.50 1.07
N PRO A 79 23.54 -14.22 1.01
CA PRO A 79 23.61 -15.63 1.41
C PRO A 79 23.38 -15.85 2.91
N ASP A 80 23.54 -14.81 3.74
CA ASP A 80 23.26 -14.87 5.18
C ASP A 80 21.75 -14.61 5.44
N PRO A 81 21.02 -15.58 6.07
CA PRO A 81 19.60 -15.45 6.37
C PRO A 81 19.27 -14.24 7.22
N ALA A 82 20.10 -13.91 8.20
CA ALA A 82 19.87 -12.78 9.11
C ALA A 82 19.95 -11.44 8.37
N ILE A 83 20.87 -11.30 7.44
CA ILE A 83 21.03 -10.10 6.61
C ILE A 83 19.87 -9.99 5.62
N THR A 84 19.45 -11.10 5.01
CA THR A 84 18.34 -11.12 4.07
C THR A 84 17.03 -10.70 4.74
N ILE A 85 16.72 -11.22 5.92
CA ILE A 85 15.54 -10.81 6.70
C ILE A 85 15.62 -9.32 7.07
N LYS A 86 16.78 -8.86 7.54
CA LYS A 86 16.99 -7.45 7.86
C LYS A 86 16.77 -6.56 6.64
N ASN A 87 17.27 -6.94 5.47
CA ASN A 87 17.10 -6.21 4.23
C ASN A 87 15.62 -6.20 3.77
N ALA A 88 14.95 -7.34 3.81
CA ALA A 88 13.53 -7.46 3.46
C ALA A 88 12.64 -6.57 4.35
N LEU A 89 12.98 -6.44 5.63
CA LEU A 89 12.26 -5.63 6.60
C LEU A 89 12.77 -4.19 6.72
N SER A 90 13.84 -3.82 6.02
CA SER A 90 14.45 -2.49 6.12
C SER A 90 13.51 -1.34 5.80
N SER A 91 12.56 -1.57 4.88
CA SER A 91 11.54 -0.59 4.53
C SER A 91 10.64 -0.21 5.72
N PHE A 92 10.42 -1.11 6.69
CA PHE A 92 9.67 -0.79 7.90
C PHE A 92 10.39 0.19 8.83
N SER A 93 11.69 0.35 8.69
CA SER A 93 12.49 1.34 9.43
C SER A 93 12.46 2.73 8.79
N ASN A 94 11.83 2.88 7.62
CA ASN A 94 11.75 4.16 6.93
C ASN A 94 10.70 5.07 7.60
N PRO A 95 11.08 6.25 8.12
CA PRO A 95 10.16 7.16 8.79
C PRO A 95 9.01 7.64 7.90
N LEU A 96 9.19 7.70 6.58
CA LEU A 96 8.13 8.08 5.64
C LEU A 96 6.94 7.10 5.65
N ILE A 97 7.21 5.79 5.78
CA ILE A 97 6.15 4.79 5.85
C ILE A 97 5.31 4.98 7.11
N TRP A 98 5.95 5.24 8.24
CA TRP A 98 5.28 5.51 9.51
C TRP A 98 4.49 6.80 9.48
N LEU A 99 5.03 7.85 8.84
CA LEU A 99 4.32 9.11 8.65
C LEU A 99 3.04 8.89 7.83
N ILE A 100 3.13 8.17 6.72
CA ILE A 100 1.95 7.86 5.89
C ILE A 100 0.94 7.00 6.67
N ALA A 101 1.40 6.00 7.41
CA ALA A 101 0.53 5.14 8.21
C ALA A 101 -0.24 5.95 9.26
N VAL A 102 0.45 6.83 10.00
CA VAL A 102 -0.17 7.70 11.00
C VAL A 102 -1.15 8.68 10.34
N ALA A 103 -0.79 9.28 9.21
CA ALA A 103 -1.68 10.19 8.46
C ALA A 103 -2.97 9.49 8.03
N ILE A 104 -2.89 8.24 7.52
CA ILE A 104 -4.06 7.46 7.15
C ILE A 104 -4.92 7.12 8.38
N MET A 105 -4.30 6.77 9.51
CA MET A 105 -5.04 6.48 10.75
C MET A 105 -5.75 7.74 11.28
N MET A 106 -5.08 8.89 11.28
CA MET A 106 -5.66 10.18 11.65
C MET A 106 -6.83 10.55 10.74
N SER A 107 -6.65 10.46 9.42
CA SER A 107 -7.69 10.71 8.44
C SER A 107 -8.93 9.84 8.68
N ARG A 108 -8.75 8.56 8.93
CA ARG A 108 -9.87 7.66 9.27
C ARG A 108 -10.54 8.04 10.59
N GLY A 109 -9.77 8.48 11.58
CA GLY A 109 -10.27 9.00 12.84
C GLY A 109 -11.17 10.23 12.62
N LEU A 110 -10.69 11.20 11.84
CA LEU A 110 -11.42 12.43 11.50
C LEU A 110 -12.74 12.12 10.76
N ILE A 111 -12.73 11.20 9.81
CA ILE A 111 -13.93 10.78 9.08
C ILE A 111 -14.92 10.08 10.02
N LYS A 112 -14.45 9.15 10.83
CA LYS A 112 -15.31 8.32 11.71
C LYS A 112 -15.94 9.12 12.84
N THR A 113 -15.26 10.13 13.35
CA THR A 113 -15.76 11.05 14.40
C THR A 113 -16.60 12.19 13.85
N GLY A 114 -16.57 12.41 12.53
CA GLY A 114 -17.21 13.56 11.89
C GLY A 114 -16.55 14.89 12.25
N LEU A 115 -15.35 14.86 12.83
CA LEU A 115 -14.64 16.06 13.29
C LEU A 115 -14.30 16.97 12.11
N GLY A 116 -13.87 16.43 10.98
CA GLY A 116 -13.59 17.19 9.76
C GLY A 116 -14.81 17.98 9.27
N ALA A 117 -15.99 17.35 9.27
CA ALA A 117 -17.24 18.04 8.92
C ALA A 117 -17.58 19.17 9.90
N ARG A 118 -17.39 18.95 11.20
CA ARG A 118 -17.64 19.98 12.23
C ARG A 118 -16.72 21.18 12.08
N ILE A 119 -15.43 20.95 11.84
CA ILE A 119 -14.45 22.02 11.59
C ILE A 119 -14.84 22.78 10.31
N GLY A 120 -15.18 22.08 9.23
CA GLY A 120 -15.64 22.69 7.99
C GLY A 120 -16.88 23.56 8.18
N TYR A 121 -17.92 23.05 8.86
CA TYR A 121 -19.13 23.84 9.14
C TYR A 121 -18.83 25.04 10.04
N TYR A 122 -17.97 24.90 11.03
CA TYR A 122 -17.58 26.02 11.90
C TYR A 122 -16.84 27.11 11.10
N ALA A 123 -15.90 26.73 10.24
CA ALA A 123 -15.19 27.66 9.37
C ALA A 123 -16.14 28.39 8.41
N ILE A 124 -17.10 27.67 7.80
CA ILE A 124 -18.11 28.26 6.93
C ILE A 124 -19.06 29.20 7.73
N SER A 125 -19.41 28.86 8.96
CA SER A 125 -20.28 29.71 9.79
C SER A 125 -19.66 31.08 10.13
N LEU A 126 -18.33 31.13 10.27
CA LEU A 126 -17.58 32.35 10.57
C LEU A 126 -17.47 33.28 9.36
N PHE A 127 -17.22 32.74 8.17
CA PHE A 127 -16.89 33.53 6.98
C PHE A 127 -17.88 33.36 5.81
N GLY A 128 -18.86 32.46 5.92
CA GLY A 128 -19.68 31.98 4.82
C GLY A 128 -20.79 32.95 4.33
N LYS A 129 -20.82 34.20 4.82
CA LYS A 129 -21.88 35.20 4.43
C LYS A 129 -21.77 35.65 2.96
N ARG A 130 -20.67 35.40 2.28
CA ARG A 130 -20.43 35.72 0.87
C ARG A 130 -19.69 34.57 0.18
N THR A 131 -19.87 34.36 -1.13
CA THR A 131 -19.27 33.30 -1.92
C THR A 131 -17.73 33.28 -1.79
N LEU A 132 -17.10 34.46 -1.79
CA LEU A 132 -15.67 34.62 -1.56
C LEU A 132 -15.27 34.18 -0.12
N GLY A 133 -16.11 34.45 0.87
CA GLY A 133 -15.88 34.04 2.26
C GLY A 133 -15.87 32.53 2.42
N ILE A 134 -16.69 31.80 1.68
CA ILE A 134 -16.68 30.33 1.67
C ILE A 134 -15.35 29.79 1.12
N GLY A 135 -14.83 30.38 0.05
CA GLY A 135 -13.52 30.01 -0.53
C GLY A 135 -12.38 30.22 0.47
N TYR A 136 -12.34 31.37 1.13
CA TYR A 136 -11.32 31.65 2.15
C TYR A 136 -11.46 30.77 3.38
N SER A 137 -12.70 30.46 3.84
CA SER A 137 -12.92 29.59 4.99
C SER A 137 -12.47 28.15 4.72
N LEU A 138 -12.68 27.65 3.50
CA LEU A 138 -12.21 26.33 3.09
C LEU A 138 -10.69 26.28 3.01
N ALA A 139 -10.05 27.28 2.38
CA ALA A 139 -8.60 27.37 2.29
C ALA A 139 -7.93 27.45 3.67
N LEU A 140 -8.54 28.19 4.60
CA LEU A 140 -8.06 28.34 5.97
C LEU A 140 -8.25 27.05 6.78
N ALA A 141 -9.36 26.35 6.60
CA ALA A 141 -9.60 25.04 7.21
C ALA A 141 -8.61 24.00 6.67
N GLU A 142 -8.31 24.01 5.38
CA GLU A 142 -7.33 23.13 4.75
C GLU A 142 -5.91 23.42 5.26
N LEU A 143 -5.55 24.70 5.42
CA LEU A 143 -4.24 25.09 5.96
C LEU A 143 -4.04 24.60 7.41
N ILE A 144 -5.10 24.60 8.23
CA ILE A 144 -5.06 24.14 9.62
C ILE A 144 -5.02 22.60 9.66
N LEU A 145 -5.71 21.92 8.74
CA LEU A 145 -5.79 20.46 8.68
C LEU A 145 -4.60 19.83 7.92
N ALA A 146 -3.91 20.57 7.05
CA ALA A 146 -2.81 20.05 6.23
C ALA A 146 -1.61 19.47 7.03
N PRO A 147 -1.22 20.01 8.20
CA PRO A 147 -0.14 19.41 8.99
C PRO A 147 -0.59 18.21 9.84
N VAL A 148 -1.86 17.84 9.82
CA VAL A 148 -2.46 16.72 10.55
C VAL A 148 -2.83 15.60 9.60
#